data_b804a83c5d3ed11c6fedec39fc16c173
#
_entry.id   b804a83c5d3ed11c6fedec39fc16c173
#
_cell.length_a   1.000
_cell.length_b   1.000
_cell.length_c   1.000
_cell.angle_alpha   90.00
_cell.angle_beta   90.00
_cell.angle_gamma   90.00
#
_symmetry.space_group_name_H-M   'P 1'
#
loop_
_entity.id
_entity.type
_entity.pdbx_description
1 polymer ?
#
loop_
_entity_poly.entity_id
_entity_poly.type
_entity_poly.pdbx_seq_one_letter_code
_entity_poly.pdbx_strand_id
1 'polypeptide(L)'
;MVKMRALLSGYYGKGNGGDEALLATLLQMLPSQVTPVVLSGNPDQTRDRYNVETCDRMALFPVLQALRSCDALIWGGGSLIQDVTSTISPFYYGGLMALAQKMGLKTIAWAQGIGPLVRPQTRWLARQTFSNCTKISVRDGASAALLSDWQIPYIIAPDPVWALESKPVPGLWDLPAPRVAVTLRSHPQLTETRLANLTRALVDFQKATQAFILLLPFQKSEDLSIAEAIQPQLQDVSKILCLEDPQLLKGVFRGVEMAIGMRLHSLIMAAAEGCRCFALSYDPKVNRLMEDLEIPGWDLASLPDDPNLISLTWMEHYANGDPLSSEQIQSLVDRALMHHELLSQAFCNK
;
A
#
# COMPACT_ATOMS: atom_id res chain seq x y z
N MET A 1 18.59 3.29 -28.17
CA MET A 1 18.78 3.68 -26.75
C MET A 1 19.44 2.52 -26.02
N VAL A 2 20.43 2.80 -25.16
CA VAL A 2 21.06 1.76 -24.33
C VAL A 2 20.01 1.29 -23.32
N LYS A 3 19.71 -0.02 -23.27
CA LYS A 3 18.85 -0.60 -22.25
C LYS A 3 19.56 -0.54 -20.90
N MET A 4 18.97 0.11 -19.92
CA MET A 4 19.46 0.13 -18.54
C MET A 4 18.75 -0.91 -17.69
N ARG A 5 19.46 -1.47 -16.71
CA ARG A 5 18.88 -2.47 -15.78
C ARG A 5 18.73 -1.81 -14.41
N ALA A 6 17.58 -1.98 -13.78
CA ALA A 6 17.31 -1.46 -12.44
C ALA A 6 16.93 -2.59 -11.48
N LEU A 7 17.65 -2.68 -10.37
CA LEU A 7 17.31 -3.57 -9.26
C LEU A 7 16.25 -2.89 -8.39
N LEU A 8 15.09 -3.52 -8.27
CA LEU A 8 13.96 -3.02 -7.47
C LEU A 8 13.95 -3.71 -6.11
N SER A 9 13.98 -2.93 -5.05
CA SER A 9 14.01 -3.41 -3.67
C SER A 9 12.86 -2.85 -2.85
N GLY A 10 12.03 -3.73 -2.30
CA GLY A 10 10.87 -3.42 -1.48
C GLY A 10 10.43 -4.62 -0.64
N TYR A 11 9.25 -4.55 -0.03
CA TYR A 11 8.68 -5.67 0.74
C TYR A 11 7.87 -6.63 -0.14
N TYR A 12 8.41 -6.96 -1.31
CA TYR A 12 7.76 -7.73 -2.38
C TYR A 12 7.81 -9.24 -2.18
N GLY A 13 6.83 -9.95 -2.76
CA GLY A 13 6.72 -11.40 -2.69
C GLY A 13 6.35 -11.92 -1.29
N LYS A 14 5.66 -11.11 -0.49
CA LYS A 14 5.17 -11.47 0.86
C LYS A 14 3.65 -11.53 0.94
N GLY A 15 2.96 -11.36 -0.20
CA GLY A 15 1.51 -11.44 -0.28
C GLY A 15 0.77 -10.30 0.42
N ASN A 16 1.45 -9.17 0.69
CA ASN A 16 0.81 -7.95 1.18
C ASN A 16 0.31 -7.14 -0.01
N GLY A 17 -1.00 -7.05 -0.20
CA GLY A 17 -1.61 -6.38 -1.35
C GLY A 17 -1.19 -4.92 -1.53
N GLY A 18 -0.85 -4.20 -0.46
CA GLY A 18 -0.33 -2.84 -0.53
C GLY A 18 1.09 -2.75 -1.08
N ASP A 19 2.00 -3.60 -0.60
CA ASP A 19 3.38 -3.63 -1.09
C ASP A 19 3.45 -4.20 -2.52
N GLU A 20 2.59 -5.17 -2.85
CA GLU A 20 2.44 -5.67 -4.22
C GLU A 20 1.87 -4.59 -5.15
N ALA A 21 0.97 -3.74 -4.66
CA ALA A 21 0.46 -2.60 -5.43
C ALA A 21 1.55 -1.55 -5.70
N LEU A 22 2.41 -1.29 -4.74
CA LEU A 22 3.58 -0.42 -4.94
C LEU A 22 4.52 -1.00 -6.00
N LEU A 23 4.77 -2.32 -6.01
CA LEU A 23 5.56 -2.97 -7.07
C LEU A 23 4.88 -2.84 -8.42
N ALA A 24 3.59 -3.16 -8.52
CA ALA A 24 2.84 -3.07 -9.77
C ALA A 24 2.86 -1.64 -10.34
N THR A 25 2.65 -0.64 -9.47
CA THR A 25 2.70 0.77 -9.86
C THR A 25 4.11 1.20 -10.28
N LEU A 26 5.14 0.76 -9.55
CA LEU A 26 6.53 1.04 -9.95
C LEU A 26 6.83 0.46 -11.34
N LEU A 27 6.45 -0.78 -11.60
CA LEU A 27 6.63 -1.42 -12.90
C LEU A 27 5.86 -0.68 -14.01
N GLN A 28 4.62 -0.24 -13.73
CA GLN A 28 3.81 0.58 -14.65
C GLN A 28 4.47 1.93 -14.96
N MET A 29 5.15 2.53 -13.97
CA MET A 29 5.79 3.86 -14.08
C MET A 29 7.25 3.82 -14.56
N LEU A 30 7.87 2.64 -14.67
CA LEU A 30 9.24 2.55 -15.18
C LEU A 30 9.29 2.96 -16.66
N PRO A 31 10.29 3.77 -17.05
CA PRO A 31 10.53 4.08 -18.46
C PRO A 31 10.81 2.81 -19.29
N SER A 32 10.31 2.73 -20.51
CA SER A 32 10.36 1.53 -21.36
C SER A 32 11.79 1.05 -21.68
N GLN A 33 12.80 1.91 -21.58
CA GLN A 33 14.22 1.57 -21.74
C GLN A 33 14.82 0.90 -20.50
N VAL A 34 14.12 0.83 -19.38
CA VAL A 34 14.61 0.23 -18.14
C VAL A 34 14.09 -1.19 -18.00
N THR A 35 15.00 -2.15 -17.88
CA THR A 35 14.68 -3.56 -17.60
C THR A 35 14.71 -3.79 -16.09
N PRO A 36 13.58 -4.11 -15.44
CA PRO A 36 13.54 -4.37 -14.00
C PRO A 36 14.11 -5.75 -13.64
N VAL A 37 14.79 -5.80 -12.49
CA VAL A 37 15.13 -7.02 -11.75
C VAL A 37 14.55 -6.86 -10.35
N VAL A 38 13.68 -7.75 -9.90
CA VAL A 38 12.94 -7.58 -8.65
C VAL A 38 13.51 -8.45 -7.54
N LEU A 39 13.91 -7.85 -6.43
CA LEU A 39 14.20 -8.57 -5.18
C LEU A 39 12.89 -8.99 -4.52
N SER A 40 12.63 -10.29 -4.47
CA SER A 40 11.36 -10.84 -3.98
C SER A 40 11.56 -11.87 -2.86
N GLY A 41 10.60 -11.95 -1.97
CA GLY A 41 10.49 -13.04 -0.99
C GLY A 41 9.88 -14.31 -1.57
N ASN A 42 9.27 -14.23 -2.77
CA ASN A 42 8.78 -15.35 -3.56
C ASN A 42 9.10 -15.07 -5.04
N PRO A 43 10.34 -15.37 -5.49
CA PRO A 43 10.79 -15.01 -6.83
C PRO A 43 9.95 -15.62 -7.95
N ASP A 44 9.52 -16.88 -7.81
CA ASP A 44 8.75 -17.58 -8.85
C ASP A 44 7.39 -16.92 -9.04
N GLN A 45 6.64 -16.69 -7.96
CA GLN A 45 5.35 -16.01 -8.03
C GLN A 45 5.46 -14.60 -8.62
N THR A 46 6.50 -13.84 -8.21
CA THR A 46 6.72 -12.49 -8.74
C THR A 46 7.06 -12.52 -10.23
N ARG A 47 7.90 -13.45 -10.66
CA ARG A 47 8.23 -13.63 -12.09
C ARG A 47 6.99 -13.99 -12.91
N ASP A 48 6.20 -14.96 -12.46
CA ASP A 48 5.02 -15.42 -13.19
C ASP A 48 3.94 -14.34 -13.28
N ARG A 49 3.79 -13.53 -12.22
CA ARG A 49 2.80 -12.45 -12.18
C ARG A 49 3.15 -11.27 -13.07
N TYR A 50 4.41 -10.83 -13.04
CA TYR A 50 4.81 -9.57 -13.69
C TYR A 50 5.67 -9.78 -14.94
N ASN A 51 6.02 -11.02 -15.26
CA ASN A 51 6.91 -11.38 -16.38
C ASN A 51 8.24 -10.58 -16.33
N VAL A 52 8.89 -10.55 -15.17
CA VAL A 52 10.13 -9.83 -14.90
C VAL A 52 11.20 -10.78 -14.36
N GLU A 53 12.47 -10.39 -14.51
CA GLU A 53 13.57 -11.08 -13.84
C GLU A 53 13.47 -10.88 -12.33
N THR A 54 13.71 -11.96 -11.57
CA THR A 54 13.58 -11.94 -10.10
C THR A 54 14.79 -12.53 -9.42
N CYS A 55 15.03 -12.10 -8.20
CA CYS A 55 16.10 -12.60 -7.34
C CYS A 55 15.55 -12.79 -5.92
N ASP A 56 15.95 -13.87 -5.24
CA ASP A 56 15.63 -14.05 -3.83
C ASP A 56 16.34 -12.96 -3.00
N ARG A 57 15.53 -12.14 -2.32
CA ARG A 57 16.00 -11.00 -1.52
C ARG A 57 16.91 -11.41 -0.34
N MET A 58 16.87 -12.66 0.11
CA MET A 58 17.66 -13.17 1.23
C MET A 58 18.93 -13.91 0.78
N ALA A 59 19.07 -14.18 -0.51
CA ALA A 59 20.20 -14.90 -1.07
C ALA A 59 21.37 -13.94 -1.39
N LEU A 60 22.36 -13.86 -0.50
CA LEU A 60 23.45 -12.89 -0.58
C LEU A 60 24.18 -12.86 -1.92
N PHE A 61 24.62 -14.03 -2.42
CA PHE A 61 25.37 -14.11 -3.70
C PHE A 61 24.54 -13.69 -4.92
N PRO A 62 23.28 -14.16 -5.10
CA PRO A 62 22.39 -13.68 -6.14
C PRO A 62 22.12 -12.18 -6.08
N VAL A 63 21.90 -11.61 -4.88
CA VAL A 63 21.70 -10.15 -4.69
C VAL A 63 22.96 -9.37 -5.12
N LEU A 64 24.16 -9.84 -4.74
CA LEU A 64 25.42 -9.19 -5.14
C LEU A 64 25.65 -9.30 -6.66
N GLN A 65 25.27 -10.42 -7.27
CA GLN A 65 25.35 -10.60 -8.72
C GLN A 65 24.35 -9.68 -9.44
N ALA A 66 23.12 -9.58 -8.95
CA ALA A 66 22.11 -8.67 -9.47
C ALA A 66 22.58 -7.20 -9.39
N LEU A 67 23.12 -6.76 -8.25
CA LEU A 67 23.71 -5.41 -8.11
C LEU A 67 24.80 -5.15 -9.15
N ARG A 68 25.71 -6.11 -9.40
CA ARG A 68 26.79 -5.97 -10.40
C ARG A 68 26.29 -5.92 -11.84
N SER A 69 25.12 -6.45 -12.10
CA SER A 69 24.51 -6.52 -13.44
C SER A 69 23.52 -5.39 -13.71
N CYS A 70 23.28 -4.50 -12.74
CA CYS A 70 22.35 -3.39 -12.85
C CYS A 70 23.07 -2.04 -12.86
N ASP A 71 22.46 -1.05 -13.51
CA ASP A 71 22.91 0.33 -13.59
C ASP A 71 22.32 1.20 -12.48
N ALA A 72 21.23 0.74 -11.86
CA ALA A 72 20.52 1.46 -10.83
C ALA A 72 19.97 0.51 -9.75
N LEU A 73 19.80 1.05 -8.53
CA LEU A 73 19.00 0.49 -7.45
C LEU A 73 17.85 1.44 -7.12
N ILE A 74 16.63 0.90 -7.06
CA ILE A 74 15.43 1.65 -6.67
C ILE A 74 14.85 1.03 -5.41
N TRP A 75 14.74 1.82 -4.33
CA TRP A 75 13.80 1.51 -3.26
C TRP A 75 12.40 1.81 -3.77
N GLY A 76 11.56 0.82 -3.86
CA GLY A 76 10.30 0.86 -4.59
C GLY A 76 9.08 1.13 -3.73
N GLY A 77 9.06 2.22 -3.01
CA GLY A 77 7.92 2.65 -2.21
C GLY A 77 7.79 1.94 -0.85
N GLY A 78 6.76 2.32 -0.12
CA GLY A 78 6.50 1.76 1.20
C GLY A 78 7.26 2.45 2.33
N SER A 79 7.24 1.83 3.51
CA SER A 79 7.95 2.32 4.70
C SER A 79 9.09 1.37 5.03
N LEU A 80 10.09 1.33 4.15
CA LEU A 80 11.23 0.44 4.26
C LEU A 80 12.19 0.86 5.39
N ILE A 81 12.28 2.16 5.62
CA ILE A 81 13.18 2.78 6.59
C ILE A 81 12.36 3.26 7.79
N GLN A 82 12.06 2.33 8.69
CA GLN A 82 11.41 2.56 10.00
C GLN A 82 11.87 1.49 11.00
N ASP A 83 11.96 1.80 12.30
CA ASP A 83 12.55 0.92 13.30
C ASP A 83 11.60 0.55 14.47
N VAL A 84 10.31 0.83 14.30
CA VAL A 84 9.27 0.49 15.30
C VAL A 84 8.81 -0.96 15.14
N THR A 85 8.46 -1.38 13.90
CA THR A 85 7.97 -2.74 13.64
C THR A 85 9.09 -3.75 13.35
N SER A 86 10.26 -3.27 12.89
CA SER A 86 11.41 -4.11 12.61
C SER A 86 12.72 -3.36 12.84
N THR A 87 13.54 -3.88 13.71
CA THR A 87 14.88 -3.31 13.98
C THR A 87 15.90 -3.63 12.89
N ILE A 88 15.67 -4.69 12.11
CA ILE A 88 16.60 -5.21 11.09
C ILE A 88 16.33 -4.56 9.72
N SER A 89 15.08 -4.24 9.41
CA SER A 89 14.70 -3.70 8.10
C SER A 89 15.51 -2.47 7.67
N PRO A 90 15.72 -1.43 8.50
CA PRO A 90 16.52 -0.27 8.10
C PRO A 90 17.98 -0.64 7.76
N PHE A 91 18.56 -1.62 8.47
CA PHE A 91 19.93 -2.07 8.18
C PHE A 91 20.00 -2.87 6.88
N TYR A 92 19.01 -3.72 6.60
CA TYR A 92 18.95 -4.46 5.35
C TYR A 92 18.82 -3.51 4.16
N TYR A 93 17.80 -2.66 4.14
CA TYR A 93 17.55 -1.74 3.03
C TYR A 93 18.64 -0.67 2.95
N GLY A 94 18.99 -0.03 4.07
CA GLY A 94 20.04 0.96 4.13
C GLY A 94 21.41 0.43 3.72
N GLY A 95 21.76 -0.80 4.16
CA GLY A 95 23.00 -1.48 3.77
C GLY A 95 23.06 -1.78 2.27
N LEU A 96 21.95 -2.26 1.69
CA LEU A 96 21.85 -2.52 0.25
C LEU A 96 22.01 -1.21 -0.56
N MET A 97 21.36 -0.13 -0.12
CA MET A 97 21.47 1.19 -0.77
C MET A 97 22.89 1.73 -0.67
N ALA A 98 23.50 1.68 0.50
CA ALA A 98 24.87 2.14 0.69
C ALA A 98 25.88 1.34 -0.15
N LEU A 99 25.65 0.03 -0.31
CA LEU A 99 26.48 -0.80 -1.18
C LEU A 99 26.32 -0.40 -2.64
N ALA A 100 25.10 -0.20 -3.13
CA ALA A 100 24.84 0.26 -4.50
C ALA A 100 25.51 1.61 -4.77
N GLN A 101 25.44 2.55 -3.82
CA GLN A 101 26.12 3.84 -3.88
C GLN A 101 27.64 3.70 -3.99
N LYS A 102 28.25 2.83 -3.18
CA LYS A 102 29.70 2.52 -3.24
C LYS A 102 30.11 1.88 -4.55
N MET A 103 29.22 1.13 -5.18
CA MET A 103 29.46 0.51 -6.49
C MET A 103 29.25 1.48 -7.67
N GLY A 104 28.79 2.72 -7.40
CA GLY A 104 28.55 3.75 -8.41
C GLY A 104 27.24 3.61 -9.17
N LEU A 105 26.30 2.82 -8.68
CA LEU A 105 24.97 2.70 -9.29
C LEU A 105 24.18 4.01 -9.09
N LYS A 106 23.28 4.34 -10.03
CA LYS A 106 22.24 5.33 -9.77
C LYS A 106 21.33 4.81 -8.66
N THR A 107 21.09 5.61 -7.63
CA THR A 107 20.27 5.19 -6.48
C THR A 107 19.05 6.09 -6.33
N ILE A 108 17.89 5.48 -6.29
CA ILE A 108 16.60 6.18 -6.29
C ILE A 108 15.80 5.70 -5.08
N ALA A 109 15.38 6.64 -4.24
CA ALA A 109 14.38 6.40 -3.19
C ALA A 109 13.02 6.87 -3.71
N TRP A 110 12.22 5.92 -4.23
CA TRP A 110 10.96 6.21 -4.89
C TRP A 110 9.78 6.04 -3.94
N ALA A 111 8.92 7.06 -3.84
CA ALA A 111 7.66 7.07 -3.08
C ALA A 111 7.82 6.57 -1.62
N GLN A 112 8.87 7.00 -0.93
CA GLN A 112 9.16 6.50 0.42
C GLN A 112 8.30 7.17 1.48
N GLY A 113 7.81 6.33 2.42
CA GLY A 113 7.42 6.78 3.75
C GLY A 113 8.58 6.53 4.72
N ILE A 114 9.09 7.55 5.36
CA ILE A 114 10.27 7.46 6.23
C ILE A 114 9.86 7.51 7.69
N GLY A 115 10.31 6.54 8.47
CA GLY A 115 10.14 6.51 9.91
C GLY A 115 8.79 5.90 10.37
N PRO A 116 8.54 5.94 11.70
CA PRO A 116 9.37 6.56 12.75
C PRO A 116 10.77 5.96 12.85
N LEU A 117 11.77 6.83 13.16
CA LEU A 117 13.16 6.45 13.41
C LEU A 117 13.51 6.83 14.85
N VAL A 118 13.34 5.89 15.76
CA VAL A 118 13.55 6.10 17.21
C VAL A 118 15.00 5.95 17.60
N ARG A 119 15.72 5.05 16.90
CA ARG A 119 17.12 4.74 17.23
C ARG A 119 18.11 5.68 16.53
N PRO A 120 19.11 6.24 17.24
CA PRO A 120 20.12 7.11 16.63
C PRO A 120 20.89 6.46 15.47
N GLN A 121 21.18 5.15 15.56
CA GLN A 121 21.92 4.42 14.54
C GLN A 121 21.13 4.30 13.22
N THR A 122 19.83 3.96 13.32
CA THR A 122 18.96 3.87 12.14
C THR A 122 18.70 5.24 11.54
N ARG A 123 18.55 6.28 12.37
CA ARG A 123 18.44 7.67 11.93
C ARG A 123 19.69 8.15 11.21
N TRP A 124 20.87 7.84 11.74
CA TRP A 124 22.15 8.15 11.10
C TRP A 124 22.29 7.42 9.75
N LEU A 125 22.03 6.10 9.71
CA LEU A 125 22.10 5.31 8.47
C LEU A 125 21.13 5.85 7.41
N ALA A 126 19.90 6.14 7.81
CA ALA A 126 18.90 6.72 6.92
C ALA A 126 19.39 8.06 6.33
N ARG A 127 19.87 8.98 7.18
CA ARG A 127 20.40 10.27 6.71
C ARG A 127 21.56 10.08 5.71
N GLN A 128 22.51 9.18 6.00
CA GLN A 128 23.63 8.92 5.10
C GLN A 128 23.17 8.34 3.75
N THR A 129 22.26 7.38 3.76
CA THR A 129 21.79 6.74 2.53
C THR A 129 20.94 7.69 1.69
N PHE A 130 20.02 8.45 2.31
CA PHE A 130 19.23 9.44 1.57
C PHE A 130 20.09 10.59 1.01
N SER A 131 21.08 11.10 1.76
CA SER A 131 21.98 12.17 1.29
C SER A 131 22.76 11.79 0.04
N ASN A 132 22.97 10.52 -0.22
CA ASN A 132 23.72 10.01 -1.37
C ASN A 132 22.82 9.46 -2.49
N CYS A 133 21.49 9.56 -2.35
CA CYS A 133 20.58 9.15 -3.43
C CYS A 133 20.64 10.11 -4.62
N THR A 134 20.60 9.57 -5.82
CA THR A 134 20.53 10.34 -7.08
C THR A 134 19.21 11.12 -7.16
N LYS A 135 18.11 10.51 -6.77
CA LYS A 135 16.78 11.11 -6.74
C LYS A 135 15.97 10.55 -5.56
N ILE A 136 15.10 11.39 -5.00
CA ILE A 136 14.24 11.03 -3.88
C ILE A 136 12.83 11.55 -4.13
N SER A 137 11.83 10.69 -3.96
CA SER A 137 10.45 11.08 -3.78
C SER A 137 9.86 10.47 -2.51
N VAL A 138 9.03 11.25 -1.84
CA VAL A 138 8.28 10.84 -0.64
C VAL A 138 6.79 11.01 -0.85
N ARG A 139 6.00 10.25 -0.09
CA ARG A 139 4.54 10.21 -0.25
C ARG A 139 3.76 10.88 0.89
N ASP A 140 4.44 11.37 1.89
CA ASP A 140 3.79 11.99 3.07
C ASP A 140 4.60 13.16 3.64
N GLY A 141 3.89 14.08 4.32
CA GLY A 141 4.47 15.29 4.87
C GLY A 141 5.48 15.05 6.00
N ALA A 142 5.37 13.95 6.78
CA ALA A 142 6.33 13.66 7.84
C ALA A 142 7.69 13.24 7.25
N SER A 143 7.65 12.44 6.19
CA SER A 143 8.85 12.07 5.43
C SER A 143 9.50 13.30 4.80
N ALA A 144 8.69 14.20 4.24
CA ALA A 144 9.16 15.47 3.67
C ALA A 144 9.81 16.36 4.72
N ALA A 145 9.17 16.55 5.88
CA ALA A 145 9.71 17.32 6.99
C ALA A 145 11.07 16.79 7.46
N LEU A 146 11.19 15.45 7.59
CA LEU A 146 12.44 14.80 8.00
C LEU A 146 13.58 15.05 7.00
N LEU A 147 13.31 14.96 5.70
CA LEU A 147 14.31 15.25 4.67
C LEU A 147 14.68 16.73 4.63
N SER A 148 13.71 17.63 4.85
CA SER A 148 13.96 19.08 4.98
C SER A 148 14.87 19.39 6.17
N ASP A 149 14.64 18.78 7.34
CA ASP A 149 15.51 18.91 8.52
C ASP A 149 16.95 18.45 8.23
N TRP A 150 17.10 17.45 7.36
CA TRP A 150 18.41 16.97 6.92
C TRP A 150 19.00 17.78 5.77
N GLN A 151 18.27 18.75 5.22
CA GLN A 151 18.64 19.55 4.05
C GLN A 151 18.90 18.69 2.79
N ILE A 152 18.12 17.62 2.62
CA ILE A 152 18.21 16.70 1.48
C ILE A 152 17.11 17.05 0.48
N PRO A 153 17.42 17.28 -0.81
CA PRO A 153 16.42 17.60 -1.82
C PRO A 153 15.53 16.40 -2.15
N TYR A 154 14.24 16.63 -2.29
CA TYR A 154 13.23 15.62 -2.61
C TYR A 154 12.08 16.23 -3.43
N ILE A 155 11.23 15.36 -3.99
CA ILE A 155 9.87 15.73 -4.39
C ILE A 155 8.86 15.06 -3.45
N ILE A 156 7.73 15.73 -3.21
CA ILE A 156 6.59 15.17 -2.50
C ILE A 156 5.42 15.00 -3.47
N ALA A 157 4.81 13.83 -3.46
CA ALA A 157 3.63 13.50 -4.24
C ALA A 157 2.75 12.51 -3.47
N PRO A 158 1.45 12.37 -3.74
CA PRO A 158 0.61 11.36 -3.12
C PRO A 158 1.13 9.95 -3.32
N ASP A 159 0.62 8.99 -2.55
CA ASP A 159 0.98 7.58 -2.71
C ASP A 159 0.78 7.14 -4.18
N PRO A 160 1.77 6.50 -4.81
CA PRO A 160 1.69 6.17 -6.24
C PRO A 160 0.55 5.19 -6.59
N VAL A 161 0.01 4.46 -5.62
CA VAL A 161 -1.12 3.53 -5.82
C VAL A 161 -2.39 4.26 -6.28
N TRP A 162 -2.49 5.58 -6.08
CA TRP A 162 -3.55 6.39 -6.71
C TRP A 162 -3.57 6.22 -8.23
N ALA A 163 -2.41 6.15 -8.86
CA ALA A 163 -2.25 6.00 -10.32
C ALA A 163 -2.12 4.53 -10.78
N LEU A 164 -2.26 3.54 -9.90
CA LEU A 164 -2.29 2.13 -10.29
C LEU A 164 -3.52 1.87 -11.18
N GLU A 165 -3.31 1.26 -12.33
CA GLU A 165 -4.43 0.81 -13.18
C GLU A 165 -5.18 -0.35 -12.54
N SER A 166 -6.52 -0.31 -12.56
CA SER A 166 -7.36 -1.41 -12.09
C SER A 166 -7.72 -2.36 -13.23
N LYS A 167 -7.88 -3.65 -12.91
CA LYS A 167 -8.36 -4.67 -13.85
C LYS A 167 -9.77 -5.14 -13.48
N PRO A 168 -10.62 -5.47 -14.47
CA PRO A 168 -11.91 -6.09 -14.21
C PRO A 168 -11.76 -7.40 -13.46
N VAL A 169 -12.58 -7.60 -12.42
CA VAL A 169 -12.57 -8.82 -11.60
C VAL A 169 -13.61 -9.80 -12.14
N PRO A 170 -13.19 -10.98 -12.63
CA PRO A 170 -14.14 -11.98 -13.13
C PRO A 170 -15.17 -12.38 -12.06
N GLY A 171 -16.45 -12.43 -12.44
CA GLY A 171 -17.54 -12.86 -11.56
C GLY A 171 -17.93 -11.86 -10.46
N LEU A 172 -17.33 -10.66 -10.41
CA LEU A 172 -17.72 -9.63 -9.43
C LEU A 172 -19.15 -9.13 -9.68
N TRP A 173 -19.48 -8.94 -10.96
CA TRP A 173 -20.79 -8.43 -11.37
C TRP A 173 -21.92 -9.46 -11.30
N ASP A 174 -21.58 -10.74 -11.12
CA ASP A 174 -22.54 -11.83 -10.88
C ASP A 174 -22.99 -11.89 -9.40
N LEU A 175 -22.28 -11.18 -8.52
CA LEU A 175 -22.64 -11.08 -7.11
C LEU A 175 -23.77 -10.06 -6.90
N PRO A 176 -24.62 -10.25 -5.89
CA PRO A 176 -25.70 -9.31 -5.58
C PRO A 176 -25.18 -7.88 -5.38
N ALA A 177 -26.00 -6.89 -5.69
CA ALA A 177 -25.76 -5.47 -5.45
C ALA A 177 -26.86 -4.90 -4.55
N PRO A 178 -26.61 -3.80 -3.81
CA PRO A 178 -25.34 -3.08 -3.70
C PRO A 178 -24.28 -3.86 -2.90
N ARG A 179 -23.00 -3.49 -3.06
CA ARG A 179 -21.86 -4.20 -2.43
C ARG A 179 -21.08 -3.29 -1.50
N VAL A 180 -20.64 -3.84 -0.37
CA VAL A 180 -19.76 -3.16 0.59
C VAL A 180 -18.52 -4.01 0.83
N ALA A 181 -17.33 -3.41 0.68
CA ALA A 181 -16.07 -4.08 0.93
C ALA A 181 -15.60 -3.87 2.36
N VAL A 182 -15.12 -4.93 3.01
CA VAL A 182 -14.57 -4.90 4.37
C VAL A 182 -13.15 -5.46 4.36
N THR A 183 -12.19 -4.64 4.79
CA THR A 183 -10.76 -4.98 4.80
C THR A 183 -10.19 -4.85 6.20
N LEU A 184 -10.40 -5.86 7.02
CA LEU A 184 -9.83 -5.93 8.38
C LEU A 184 -8.51 -6.68 8.38
N ARG A 185 -7.69 -6.41 9.40
CA ARG A 185 -6.44 -7.11 9.61
C ARG A 185 -6.25 -7.53 11.06
N SER A 186 -5.45 -8.56 11.30
CA SER A 186 -5.01 -8.91 12.65
C SER A 186 -4.14 -7.80 13.24
N HIS A 187 -4.55 -7.32 14.43
CA HIS A 187 -3.82 -6.29 15.16
C HIS A 187 -4.12 -6.42 16.66
N PRO A 188 -3.16 -6.15 17.57
CA PRO A 188 -3.39 -6.24 19.03
C PRO A 188 -4.55 -5.37 19.54
N GLN A 189 -4.82 -4.25 18.90
CA GLN A 189 -5.96 -3.39 19.24
C GLN A 189 -7.30 -3.92 18.72
N LEU A 190 -7.33 -4.81 17.74
CA LEU A 190 -8.53 -5.51 17.30
C LEU A 190 -8.73 -6.74 18.17
N THR A 191 -9.13 -6.52 19.43
CA THR A 191 -9.41 -7.58 20.38
C THR A 191 -10.61 -8.43 19.92
N GLU A 192 -10.77 -9.64 20.51
CA GLU A 192 -11.92 -10.50 20.23
C GLU A 192 -13.26 -9.79 20.49
N THR A 193 -13.35 -9.01 21.57
CA THR A 193 -14.55 -8.21 21.88
C THR A 193 -14.83 -7.16 20.80
N ARG A 194 -13.81 -6.42 20.35
CA ARG A 194 -13.97 -5.45 19.27
C ARG A 194 -14.34 -6.10 17.95
N LEU A 195 -13.73 -7.24 17.61
CA LEU A 195 -14.09 -7.99 16.42
C LEU A 195 -15.54 -8.49 16.50
N ALA A 196 -15.99 -8.98 17.66
CA ALA A 196 -17.38 -9.40 17.86
C ALA A 196 -18.36 -8.22 17.71
N ASN A 197 -18.02 -7.05 18.25
CA ASN A 197 -18.85 -5.83 18.12
C ASN A 197 -18.92 -5.35 16.66
N LEU A 198 -17.78 -5.34 15.94
CA LEU A 198 -17.74 -4.99 14.52
C LEU A 198 -18.54 -6.00 13.68
N THR A 199 -18.42 -7.29 13.99
CA THR A 199 -19.17 -8.33 13.26
C THR A 199 -20.68 -8.17 13.48
N ARG A 200 -21.12 -7.90 14.71
CA ARG A 200 -22.53 -7.61 15.00
C ARG A 200 -23.01 -6.36 14.27
N ALA A 201 -22.23 -5.30 14.30
CA ALA A 201 -22.54 -4.08 13.57
C ALA A 201 -22.66 -4.32 12.05
N LEU A 202 -21.79 -5.17 11.46
CA LEU A 202 -21.87 -5.57 10.06
C LEU A 202 -23.16 -6.34 9.75
N VAL A 203 -23.60 -7.24 10.65
CA VAL A 203 -24.85 -7.98 10.51
C VAL A 203 -26.04 -7.04 10.53
N ASP A 204 -26.07 -6.09 11.48
CA ASP A 204 -27.17 -5.13 11.60
C ASP A 204 -27.18 -4.15 10.42
N PHE A 205 -26.00 -3.68 9.97
CA PHE A 205 -25.82 -2.88 8.77
C PHE A 205 -26.33 -3.62 7.51
N GLN A 206 -25.94 -4.88 7.34
CA GLN A 206 -26.35 -5.71 6.19
C GLN A 206 -27.86 -5.88 6.15
N LYS A 207 -28.49 -6.20 7.30
CA LYS A 207 -29.96 -6.35 7.39
C LYS A 207 -30.71 -5.07 7.00
N ALA A 208 -30.19 -3.92 7.39
CA ALA A 208 -30.82 -2.63 7.11
C ALA A 208 -30.61 -2.17 5.65
N THR A 209 -29.45 -2.41 5.08
CA THR A 209 -29.08 -1.92 3.73
C THR A 209 -29.29 -2.95 2.63
N GLN A 210 -29.44 -4.24 2.98
CA GLN A 210 -29.45 -5.37 2.04
C GLN A 210 -28.16 -5.45 1.17
N ALA A 211 -27.07 -4.81 1.61
CA ALA A 211 -25.80 -4.83 0.90
C ALA A 211 -25.15 -6.23 0.96
N PHE A 212 -24.55 -6.67 -0.12
CA PHE A 212 -23.71 -7.86 -0.17
C PHE A 212 -22.31 -7.52 0.35
N ILE A 213 -21.81 -8.26 1.34
CA ILE A 213 -20.55 -7.95 2.02
C ILE A 213 -19.40 -8.71 1.36
N LEU A 214 -18.41 -7.97 0.84
CA LEU A 214 -17.17 -8.52 0.32
C LEU A 214 -16.08 -8.43 1.38
N LEU A 215 -15.68 -9.57 1.93
CA LEU A 215 -14.56 -9.65 2.87
C LEU A 215 -13.26 -9.80 2.04
N LEU A 216 -12.37 -8.80 2.12
CA LEU A 216 -11.16 -8.72 1.30
C LEU A 216 -9.90 -8.84 2.17
N PRO A 217 -9.32 -10.02 2.35
CA PRO A 217 -8.00 -10.18 2.95
C PRO A 217 -6.92 -9.56 2.04
N PHE A 218 -6.31 -8.46 2.47
CA PHE A 218 -5.22 -7.81 1.75
C PHE A 218 -3.87 -8.50 1.93
N GLN A 219 -3.74 -9.26 3.00
CA GLN A 219 -2.61 -10.16 3.25
C GLN A 219 -3.17 -11.47 3.79
N LYS A 220 -3.29 -12.45 2.89
CA LYS A 220 -3.97 -13.72 3.19
C LYS A 220 -3.48 -14.39 4.47
N SER A 221 -2.16 -14.39 4.72
CA SER A 221 -1.56 -15.01 5.91
C SER A 221 -1.94 -14.33 7.24
N GLU A 222 -2.40 -13.09 7.21
CA GLU A 222 -2.75 -12.32 8.42
C GLU A 222 -4.24 -12.00 8.52
N ASP A 223 -4.93 -11.82 7.38
CA ASP A 223 -6.27 -11.27 7.36
C ASP A 223 -7.36 -12.33 7.13
N LEU A 224 -7.00 -13.48 6.53
CA LEU A 224 -7.99 -14.50 6.16
C LEU A 224 -8.74 -15.05 7.36
N SER A 225 -8.05 -15.30 8.46
CA SER A 225 -8.68 -15.82 9.69
C SER A 225 -9.75 -14.89 10.26
N ILE A 226 -9.60 -13.57 10.08
CA ILE A 226 -10.62 -12.59 10.50
C ILE A 226 -11.82 -12.64 9.58
N ALA A 227 -11.61 -12.73 8.27
CA ALA A 227 -12.69 -12.87 7.31
C ALA A 227 -13.50 -14.17 7.55
N GLU A 228 -12.79 -15.28 7.82
CA GLU A 228 -13.41 -16.57 8.17
C GLU A 228 -14.16 -16.54 9.50
N ALA A 229 -13.75 -15.73 10.46
CA ALA A 229 -14.47 -15.55 11.72
C ALA A 229 -15.77 -14.73 11.55
N ILE A 230 -15.80 -13.79 10.61
CA ILE A 230 -16.96 -12.92 10.33
C ILE A 230 -18.00 -13.64 9.45
N GLN A 231 -17.54 -14.33 8.40
CA GLN A 231 -18.39 -14.86 7.34
C GLN A 231 -19.55 -15.73 7.83
N PRO A 232 -19.41 -16.63 8.85
CA PRO A 232 -20.52 -17.47 9.32
C PRO A 232 -21.73 -16.68 9.84
N GLN A 233 -21.55 -15.43 10.29
CA GLN A 233 -22.66 -14.58 10.75
C GLN A 233 -23.32 -13.79 9.59
N LEU A 234 -22.72 -13.82 8.40
CA LEU A 234 -23.18 -13.19 7.17
C LEU A 234 -23.36 -14.23 6.05
N GLN A 235 -23.77 -15.45 6.42
CA GLN A 235 -23.97 -16.54 5.48
C GLN A 235 -24.96 -16.11 4.39
N ASP A 236 -24.71 -16.51 3.14
CA ASP A 236 -25.49 -16.21 1.93
C ASP A 236 -25.52 -14.73 1.50
N VAL A 237 -25.06 -13.80 2.33
CA VAL A 237 -25.01 -12.36 2.03
C VAL A 237 -23.57 -11.81 2.04
N SER A 238 -22.61 -12.70 2.04
CA SER A 238 -21.18 -12.31 1.99
C SER A 238 -20.33 -13.29 1.20
N LYS A 239 -19.16 -12.81 0.75
CA LYS A 239 -18.14 -13.61 0.10
C LYS A 239 -16.76 -13.18 0.50
N ILE A 240 -15.86 -14.14 0.79
CA ILE A 240 -14.43 -13.86 0.93
C ILE A 240 -13.81 -13.89 -0.47
N LEU A 241 -13.11 -12.81 -0.84
CA LEU A 241 -12.37 -12.70 -2.10
C LEU A 241 -10.87 -12.59 -1.78
N CYS A 242 -10.12 -13.67 -2.00
CA CYS A 242 -8.67 -13.70 -1.87
C CYS A 242 -8.05 -13.43 -3.25
N LEU A 243 -7.62 -12.21 -3.49
CA LEU A 243 -6.97 -11.79 -4.73
C LEU A 243 -5.52 -11.42 -4.45
N GLU A 244 -4.61 -11.95 -5.25
CA GLU A 244 -3.18 -11.69 -5.11
C GLU A 244 -2.65 -10.65 -6.10
N ASP A 245 -3.33 -10.47 -7.26
CA ASP A 245 -3.01 -9.41 -8.21
C ASP A 245 -3.53 -8.07 -7.68
N PRO A 246 -2.66 -7.08 -7.41
CA PRO A 246 -3.09 -5.78 -6.85
C PRO A 246 -3.97 -4.96 -7.81
N GLN A 247 -3.86 -5.17 -9.12
CA GLN A 247 -4.73 -4.53 -10.09
C GLN A 247 -6.15 -5.13 -10.03
N LEU A 248 -6.29 -6.44 -9.76
CA LEU A 248 -7.59 -7.06 -9.48
C LEU A 248 -8.12 -6.61 -8.11
N LEU A 249 -7.27 -6.53 -7.07
CA LEU A 249 -7.67 -6.00 -5.76
C LEU A 249 -8.25 -4.59 -5.90
N LYS A 250 -7.58 -3.70 -6.63
CA LYS A 250 -8.11 -2.36 -6.92
C LYS A 250 -9.40 -2.45 -7.73
N GLY A 251 -9.47 -3.36 -8.70
CA GLY A 251 -10.63 -3.58 -9.56
C GLY A 251 -11.91 -4.01 -8.83
N VAL A 252 -11.80 -4.64 -7.65
CA VAL A 252 -12.98 -4.96 -6.82
C VAL A 252 -13.76 -3.71 -6.45
N PHE A 253 -13.06 -2.62 -6.14
CA PHE A 253 -13.70 -1.38 -5.67
C PHE A 253 -14.53 -0.68 -6.75
N ARG A 254 -14.33 -0.98 -8.04
CA ARG A 254 -15.21 -0.48 -9.13
C ARG A 254 -16.66 -0.97 -9.03
N GLY A 255 -16.88 -2.06 -8.32
CA GLY A 255 -18.20 -2.64 -8.10
C GLY A 255 -18.72 -2.50 -6.68
N VAL A 256 -18.20 -1.56 -5.90
CA VAL A 256 -18.45 -1.39 -4.47
C VAL A 256 -18.92 0.02 -4.17
N GLU A 257 -19.99 0.15 -3.39
CA GLU A 257 -20.58 1.44 -2.98
C GLU A 257 -19.81 2.09 -1.82
N MET A 258 -19.36 1.24 -0.88
CA MET A 258 -18.67 1.68 0.33
C MET A 258 -17.58 0.69 0.74
N ALA A 259 -16.46 1.20 1.22
CA ALA A 259 -15.36 0.40 1.78
C ALA A 259 -15.13 0.74 3.25
N ILE A 260 -15.13 -0.28 4.11
CA ILE A 260 -14.74 -0.18 5.53
C ILE A 260 -13.35 -0.79 5.66
N GLY A 261 -12.33 0.02 5.96
CA GLY A 261 -10.95 -0.40 5.84
C GLY A 261 -10.04 -0.08 7.02
N MET A 262 -9.21 -1.07 7.40
CA MET A 262 -8.09 -0.88 8.32
C MET A 262 -6.77 -0.59 7.61
N ARG A 263 -6.60 -1.07 6.38
CA ARG A 263 -5.32 -0.98 5.66
C ARG A 263 -5.26 0.27 4.79
N LEU A 264 -4.15 1.03 4.89
CA LEU A 264 -3.92 2.25 4.13
C LEU A 264 -4.20 2.07 2.63
N HIS A 265 -3.60 1.06 2.00
CA HIS A 265 -3.75 0.86 0.56
C HIS A 265 -5.15 0.38 0.15
N SER A 266 -5.91 -0.28 1.04
CA SER A 266 -7.30 -0.62 0.74
C SER A 266 -8.18 0.62 0.64
N LEU A 267 -7.95 1.60 1.54
CA LEU A 267 -8.65 2.89 1.52
C LEU A 267 -8.24 3.73 0.29
N ILE A 268 -6.94 3.78 -0.02
CA ILE A 268 -6.45 4.48 -1.22
C ILE A 268 -7.07 3.88 -2.50
N MET A 269 -7.06 2.55 -2.63
CA MET A 269 -7.64 1.87 -3.78
C MET A 269 -9.15 2.11 -3.90
N ALA A 270 -9.87 2.04 -2.77
CA ALA A 270 -11.31 2.29 -2.74
C ALA A 270 -11.65 3.74 -3.11
N ALA A 271 -10.96 4.71 -2.50
CA ALA A 271 -11.17 6.11 -2.80
C ALA A 271 -10.82 6.46 -4.25
N ALA A 272 -9.75 5.85 -4.80
CA ALA A 272 -9.34 6.04 -6.19
C ALA A 272 -10.36 5.49 -7.22
N GLU A 273 -11.19 4.53 -6.83
CA GLU A 273 -12.29 3.99 -7.65
C GLU A 273 -13.66 4.62 -7.29
N GLY A 274 -13.66 5.70 -6.51
CA GLY A 274 -14.87 6.48 -6.21
C GLY A 274 -15.78 5.87 -5.16
N CYS A 275 -15.28 4.96 -4.31
CA CYS A 275 -16.05 4.42 -3.19
C CYS A 275 -16.15 5.42 -2.03
N ARG A 276 -17.28 5.43 -1.33
CA ARG A 276 -17.33 5.97 0.02
C ARG A 276 -16.39 5.16 0.92
N CYS A 277 -15.54 5.84 1.68
CA CYS A 277 -14.58 5.17 2.55
C CYS A 277 -14.91 5.45 4.00
N PHE A 278 -14.83 4.41 4.85
CA PHE A 278 -14.88 4.53 6.30
C PHE A 278 -13.65 3.84 6.90
N ALA A 279 -12.83 4.59 7.64
CA ALA A 279 -11.57 4.09 8.14
C ALA A 279 -11.67 3.55 9.56
N LEU A 280 -10.98 2.44 9.82
CA LEU A 280 -10.71 1.90 11.15
C LEU A 280 -9.19 1.98 11.38
N SER A 281 -8.73 3.07 11.97
CA SER A 281 -7.31 3.37 12.07
C SER A 281 -6.67 2.69 13.27
N TYR A 282 -5.45 2.20 13.06
CA TYR A 282 -4.53 1.71 14.08
C TYR A 282 -3.11 2.22 13.86
N ASP A 283 -2.91 2.99 12.78
CA ASP A 283 -1.59 3.45 12.31
C ASP A 283 -1.66 4.95 11.96
N PRO A 284 -0.71 5.77 12.40
CA PRO A 284 -0.67 7.19 12.10
C PRO A 284 -0.79 7.55 10.60
N LYS A 285 -0.44 6.62 9.69
CA LYS A 285 -0.58 6.84 8.25
C LYS A 285 -2.03 6.81 7.79
N VAL A 286 -2.85 5.95 8.43
CA VAL A 286 -4.30 5.90 8.17
C VAL A 286 -4.96 7.15 8.73
N ASN A 287 -4.58 7.59 9.96
CA ASN A 287 -5.08 8.83 10.54
C ASN A 287 -4.79 10.02 9.62
N ARG A 288 -3.57 10.10 9.08
CA ARG A 288 -3.23 11.17 8.15
C ARG A 288 -4.02 11.11 6.85
N LEU A 289 -4.24 9.91 6.28
CA LEU A 289 -5.11 9.77 5.11
C LEU A 289 -6.54 10.24 5.40
N MET A 290 -7.05 9.93 6.60
CA MET A 290 -8.36 10.40 7.05
C MET A 290 -8.42 11.93 7.11
N GLU A 291 -7.39 12.56 7.68
CA GLU A 291 -7.28 14.02 7.78
C GLU A 291 -7.14 14.67 6.39
N ASP A 292 -6.24 14.17 5.56
CA ASP A 292 -5.93 14.75 4.23
C ASP A 292 -7.11 14.66 3.25
N LEU A 293 -7.97 13.65 3.39
CA LEU A 293 -9.09 13.37 2.47
C LEU A 293 -10.46 13.49 3.14
N GLU A 294 -10.51 13.93 4.39
CA GLU A 294 -11.75 14.05 5.18
C GLU A 294 -12.55 12.72 5.25
N ILE A 295 -11.84 11.58 5.25
CA ILE A 295 -12.45 10.26 5.36
C ILE A 295 -12.92 10.04 6.80
N PRO A 296 -14.24 9.79 7.04
CA PRO A 296 -14.73 9.47 8.37
C PRO A 296 -14.20 8.14 8.87
N GLY A 297 -14.13 7.99 10.18
CA GLY A 297 -13.69 6.75 10.80
C GLY A 297 -13.35 6.88 12.28
N TRP A 298 -12.81 5.82 12.84
CA TRP A 298 -12.35 5.77 14.23
C TRP A 298 -10.93 5.25 14.32
N ASP A 299 -10.19 5.76 15.29
CA ASP A 299 -9.04 5.01 15.82
C ASP A 299 -9.55 3.78 16.59
N LEU A 300 -8.93 2.61 16.40
CA LEU A 300 -9.33 1.39 17.10
C LEU A 300 -9.25 1.52 18.62
N ALA A 301 -8.37 2.40 19.13
CA ALA A 301 -8.27 2.65 20.56
C ALA A 301 -9.54 3.33 21.12
N SER A 302 -10.23 4.12 20.29
CA SER A 302 -11.47 4.87 20.63
C SER A 302 -12.70 4.33 19.89
N LEU A 303 -12.64 3.11 19.34
CA LEU A 303 -13.77 2.46 18.71
C LEU A 303 -14.94 2.34 19.71
N PRO A 304 -16.18 2.74 19.35
CA PRO A 304 -17.36 2.55 20.22
C PRO A 304 -17.52 1.08 20.61
N ASP A 305 -17.89 0.85 21.88
CA ASP A 305 -18.17 -0.49 22.38
C ASP A 305 -19.60 -0.97 22.03
N ASP A 306 -20.50 -0.05 21.66
CA ASP A 306 -21.86 -0.37 21.26
C ASP A 306 -21.97 -0.69 19.76
N PRO A 307 -22.27 -1.94 19.37
CA PRO A 307 -22.45 -2.32 17.96
C PRO A 307 -23.57 -1.53 17.25
N ASN A 308 -24.59 -1.08 17.98
CA ASN A 308 -25.67 -0.28 17.37
C ASN A 308 -25.15 1.09 16.94
N LEU A 309 -24.32 1.74 17.76
CA LEU A 309 -23.71 3.02 17.38
C LEU A 309 -22.82 2.85 16.16
N ILE A 310 -22.04 1.76 16.09
CA ILE A 310 -21.19 1.46 14.93
C ILE A 310 -22.04 1.29 13.67
N SER A 311 -23.06 0.44 13.72
CA SER A 311 -23.92 0.15 12.56
C SER A 311 -24.70 1.39 12.10
N LEU A 312 -25.23 2.20 13.02
CA LEU A 312 -25.93 3.44 12.69
C LEU A 312 -25.01 4.45 12.02
N THR A 313 -23.77 4.62 12.51
CA THR A 313 -22.80 5.50 11.87
C THR A 313 -22.44 5.04 10.46
N TRP A 314 -22.27 3.74 10.25
CA TRP A 314 -22.02 3.20 8.91
C TRP A 314 -23.22 3.37 7.97
N MET A 315 -24.45 3.17 8.47
CA MET A 315 -25.69 3.40 7.70
C MET A 315 -25.84 4.87 7.31
N GLU A 316 -25.58 5.78 8.25
CA GLU A 316 -25.59 7.23 7.98
C GLU A 316 -24.59 7.61 6.90
N HIS A 317 -23.33 7.14 7.01
CA HIS A 317 -22.32 7.40 6.00
C HIS A 317 -22.63 6.72 4.65
N TYR A 318 -23.20 5.51 4.68
CA TYR A 318 -23.62 4.81 3.47
C TYR A 318 -24.74 5.55 2.71
N ALA A 319 -25.68 6.13 3.46
CA ALA A 319 -26.82 6.83 2.86
C ALA A 319 -26.48 8.27 2.41
N ASN A 320 -25.73 9.00 3.24
CA ASN A 320 -25.58 10.45 3.11
C ASN A 320 -24.12 10.90 2.89
N GLY A 321 -23.13 10.00 3.04
CA GLY A 321 -21.74 10.35 2.80
C GLY A 321 -21.42 10.46 1.32
N ASP A 322 -20.49 11.35 1.00
CA ASP A 322 -20.01 11.53 -0.36
C ASP A 322 -18.66 10.82 -0.57
N PRO A 323 -18.44 10.18 -1.73
CA PRO A 323 -17.10 9.78 -2.13
C PRO A 323 -16.29 11.01 -2.56
N LEU A 324 -14.98 10.85 -2.74
CA LEU A 324 -14.18 11.89 -3.40
C LEU A 324 -14.76 12.21 -4.78
N SER A 325 -14.78 13.49 -5.15
CA SER A 325 -15.21 13.90 -6.49
C SER A 325 -14.23 13.39 -7.55
N SER A 326 -14.72 13.23 -8.77
CA SER A 326 -13.85 12.84 -9.91
C SER A 326 -12.69 13.80 -10.12
N GLU A 327 -12.85 15.09 -9.82
CA GLU A 327 -11.81 16.10 -9.92
C GLU A 327 -10.75 15.93 -8.81
N GLN A 328 -11.17 15.63 -7.58
CA GLN A 328 -10.24 15.32 -6.49
C GLN A 328 -9.43 14.06 -6.77
N ILE A 329 -10.09 12.99 -7.25
CA ILE A 329 -9.43 11.75 -7.63
C ILE A 329 -8.42 12.01 -8.75
N GLN A 330 -8.83 12.72 -9.82
CA GLN A 330 -7.93 13.01 -10.94
C GLN A 330 -6.74 13.87 -10.50
N SER A 331 -6.95 14.85 -9.65
CA SER A 331 -5.86 15.65 -9.06
C SER A 331 -4.85 14.80 -8.29
N LEU A 332 -5.34 13.81 -7.51
CA LEU A 332 -4.47 12.89 -6.77
C LEU A 332 -3.68 11.97 -7.71
N VAL A 333 -4.33 11.45 -8.76
CA VAL A 333 -3.70 10.64 -9.81
C VAL A 333 -2.62 11.43 -10.54
N ASP A 334 -2.93 12.63 -11.02
CA ASP A 334 -1.99 13.49 -11.75
C ASP A 334 -0.76 13.83 -10.90
N ARG A 335 -0.98 14.14 -9.63
CA ARG A 335 0.12 14.39 -8.69
C ARG A 335 0.93 13.14 -8.38
N ALA A 336 0.30 11.96 -8.29
CA ALA A 336 1.01 10.69 -8.10
C ALA A 336 1.92 10.35 -9.28
N LEU A 337 1.57 10.81 -10.50
CA LEU A 337 2.41 10.65 -11.70
C LEU A 337 3.73 11.45 -11.64
N MET A 338 3.91 12.38 -10.70
CA MET A 338 5.21 13.01 -10.43
C MET A 338 6.28 11.98 -10.05
N HIS A 339 5.89 10.84 -9.48
CA HIS A 339 6.80 9.71 -9.24
C HIS A 339 7.32 9.09 -10.54
N HIS A 340 6.50 9.03 -11.60
CA HIS A 340 6.92 8.62 -12.94
C HIS A 340 7.88 9.63 -13.58
N GLU A 341 7.59 10.92 -13.45
CA GLU A 341 8.48 11.97 -13.96
C GLU A 341 9.86 11.93 -13.33
N LEU A 342 9.94 11.68 -12.01
CA LEU A 342 11.20 11.50 -11.29
C LEU A 342 12.02 10.34 -11.86
N LEU A 343 11.36 9.18 -12.12
CA LEU A 343 12.02 8.03 -12.74
C LEU A 343 12.51 8.38 -14.15
N SER A 344 11.67 9.02 -14.96
CA SER A 344 12.02 9.46 -16.30
C SER A 344 13.24 10.38 -16.31
N GLN A 345 13.29 11.38 -15.42
CA GLN A 345 14.45 12.27 -15.26
C GLN A 345 15.70 11.51 -14.79
N ALA A 346 15.57 10.54 -13.88
CA ALA A 346 16.72 9.77 -13.39
C ALA A 346 17.37 8.91 -14.48
N PHE A 347 16.59 8.43 -15.46
CA PHE A 347 17.07 7.55 -16.52
C PHE A 347 17.31 8.26 -17.86
N CYS A 348 16.77 9.45 -18.09
CA CYS A 348 17.00 10.24 -19.30
C CYS A 348 18.26 11.13 -19.25
N ASN A 349 18.76 11.51 -18.07
CA ASN A 349 19.99 12.29 -17.96
C ASN A 349 21.22 11.36 -18.12
N LYS A 350 21.94 11.58 -19.23
CA LYS A 350 23.29 11.04 -19.44
C LYS A 350 24.30 11.73 -18.53
#